data_e95e49deaebacd3d719f46d983c27604
#
_entry.id   e95e49deaebacd3d719f46d983c27604
#
_cell.length_a   1.000
_cell.length_b   1.000
_cell.length_c   1.000
_cell.angle_alpha   90.00
_cell.angle_beta   90.00
_cell.angle_gamma   90.00
#
_symmetry.space_group_name_H-M   'P 1'
#
loop_
_entity.id
_entity.type
_entity.pdbx_description
1 polymer ?
#
loop_
_entity_poly.entity_id
_entity_poly.type
_entity_poly.pdbx_seq_one_letter_code
_entity_poly.pdbx_strand_id
1 'polypeptide(L)'
;MSERVKAVLVECLVPGYTPRMEEVKSVMETIGYDVVDCLSQKRDDYDPAVCIGKGKVDEIKRVAQEKGATVVAFANTLTGGQVLRIQKKISGKVLDRNLVILELFEKRAMTRESKLQIGLARLLYTYGWGRESVRMKGIEKEQVGPGGPGGYPFQVYEKDVRKRVSKLRAELRRIRRHKEMLRARREKLGFPVVALSGYTQSGKTTFFNRVVLEEKQIGLGPFTTLSTSAKLLRLPGKDAILVDSIGFVEDMHPLILDAFNTTLTEISSADLVLLFVDVSEDEASVFRKSLASKKIIRRVAPSTDLIVCANKIDLVKGNLLEKRLMGIRETFEGSIVLP
;
A
#
# COMPACT_ATOMS: atom_id res chain seq x y z
N MET A 1 -25.96 14.94 2.76
CA MET A 1 -25.04 13.79 3.01
C MET A 1 -24.85 13.09 1.68
N SER A 2 -23.65 13.03 1.14
CA SER A 2 -23.39 12.32 -0.11
C SER A 2 -23.65 10.83 0.12
N GLU A 3 -24.48 10.23 -0.70
CA GLU A 3 -24.81 8.80 -0.65
C GLU A 3 -23.51 7.99 -0.82
N ARG A 4 -23.22 7.09 0.12
CA ARG A 4 -22.01 6.24 0.04
C ARG A 4 -22.14 5.25 -1.11
N VAL A 5 -21.06 5.04 -1.83
CA VAL A 5 -21.04 4.06 -2.94
C VAL A 5 -21.11 2.65 -2.37
N LYS A 6 -22.18 1.91 -2.71
CA LYS A 6 -22.35 0.52 -2.27
C LYS A 6 -21.42 -0.43 -2.99
N ALA A 7 -20.80 -1.33 -2.23
CA ALA A 7 -19.84 -2.30 -2.72
C ALA A 7 -20.09 -3.70 -2.15
N VAL A 8 -19.82 -4.74 -2.96
CA VAL A 8 -19.71 -6.13 -2.53
C VAL A 8 -18.23 -6.49 -2.47
N LEU A 9 -17.82 -7.09 -1.34
CA LEU A 9 -16.44 -7.55 -1.15
C LEU A 9 -16.38 -9.07 -1.34
N VAL A 10 -15.37 -9.52 -2.09
CA VAL A 10 -15.22 -10.93 -2.48
C VAL A 10 -13.82 -11.43 -2.12
N GLU A 11 -13.72 -12.67 -1.65
CA GLU A 11 -12.44 -13.32 -1.36
C GLU A 11 -12.41 -14.77 -1.83
N CYS A 12 -11.36 -15.14 -2.54
CA CYS A 12 -11.05 -16.52 -2.87
C CYS A 12 -9.97 -17.06 -1.93
N LEU A 13 -10.30 -18.09 -1.18
CA LEU A 13 -9.42 -18.75 -0.22
C LEU A 13 -8.83 -20.01 -0.85
N VAL A 14 -7.52 -20.05 -1.02
CA VAL A 14 -6.77 -21.22 -1.48
C VAL A 14 -5.75 -21.63 -0.44
N PRO A 15 -5.23 -22.88 -0.47
CA PRO A 15 -4.18 -23.32 0.45
C PRO A 15 -2.99 -22.35 0.46
N GLY A 16 -2.51 -21.98 1.65
CA GLY A 16 -1.41 -21.03 1.84
C GLY A 16 -1.76 -19.53 1.68
N TYR A 17 -2.99 -19.19 1.31
CA TYR A 17 -3.44 -17.81 1.28
C TYR A 17 -3.84 -17.31 2.68
N THR A 18 -3.35 -16.16 3.07
CA THR A 18 -3.75 -15.48 4.32
C THR A 18 -5.02 -14.66 4.08
N PRO A 19 -6.15 -14.93 4.77
CA PRO A 19 -7.38 -14.16 4.60
C PRO A 19 -7.19 -12.68 4.87
N ARG A 20 -7.80 -11.82 4.04
CA ARG A 20 -7.67 -10.36 4.08
C ARG A 20 -9.01 -9.62 3.97
N MET A 21 -10.11 -10.36 4.04
CA MET A 21 -11.46 -9.80 3.95
C MET A 21 -11.65 -8.63 4.91
N GLU A 22 -11.32 -8.81 6.19
CA GLU A 22 -11.50 -7.78 7.23
C GLU A 22 -10.58 -6.57 7.01
N GLU A 23 -9.33 -6.80 6.59
CA GLU A 23 -8.39 -5.72 6.24
C GLU A 23 -8.97 -4.85 5.12
N VAL A 24 -9.38 -5.48 4.02
CA VAL A 24 -9.87 -4.77 2.84
C VAL A 24 -11.20 -4.09 3.11
N LYS A 25 -12.10 -4.72 3.89
CA LYS A 25 -13.36 -4.13 4.34
C LYS A 25 -13.12 -2.84 5.12
N SER A 26 -12.26 -2.89 6.14
CA SER A 26 -11.89 -1.71 6.95
C SER A 26 -11.31 -0.57 6.10
N VAL A 27 -10.47 -0.91 5.10
CA VAL A 27 -9.95 0.06 4.15
C VAL A 27 -11.07 0.68 3.32
N MET A 28 -11.96 -0.13 2.75
CA MET A 28 -13.09 0.35 1.92
C MET A 28 -14.03 1.26 2.69
N GLU A 29 -14.40 0.91 3.91
CA GLU A 29 -15.22 1.72 4.80
C GLU A 29 -14.53 3.08 5.12
N THR A 30 -13.22 3.05 5.37
CA THR A 30 -12.42 4.26 5.61
C THR A 30 -12.41 5.21 4.40
N ILE A 31 -12.42 4.69 3.18
CA ILE A 31 -12.49 5.50 1.96
C ILE A 31 -13.90 5.86 1.53
N GLY A 32 -14.91 5.44 2.30
CA GLY A 32 -16.30 5.89 2.15
C GLY A 32 -17.16 4.97 1.29
N TYR A 33 -16.73 3.73 1.07
CA TYR A 33 -17.62 2.70 0.54
C TYR A 33 -18.55 2.19 1.65
N ASP A 34 -19.75 1.80 1.24
CA ASP A 34 -20.70 1.02 2.05
C ASP A 34 -20.60 -0.44 1.61
N VAL A 35 -19.92 -1.28 2.40
CA VAL A 35 -19.75 -2.70 2.09
C VAL A 35 -21.00 -3.45 2.50
N VAL A 36 -21.93 -3.59 1.55
CA VAL A 36 -23.27 -4.16 1.76
C VAL A 36 -23.28 -5.67 1.85
N ASP A 37 -22.23 -6.36 1.36
CA ASP A 37 -22.07 -7.81 1.50
C ASP A 37 -20.61 -8.25 1.37
N CYS A 38 -20.29 -9.41 1.97
CA CYS A 38 -19.00 -10.07 1.92
C CYS A 38 -19.18 -11.53 1.48
N LEU A 39 -18.57 -11.92 0.36
CA LEU A 39 -18.69 -13.26 -0.21
C LEU A 39 -17.33 -13.93 -0.26
N SER A 40 -17.22 -15.14 0.29
CA SER A 40 -16.01 -15.95 0.20
C SER A 40 -16.24 -17.23 -0.57
N GLN A 41 -15.17 -17.79 -1.14
CA GLN A 41 -15.17 -19.10 -1.76
C GLN A 41 -13.85 -19.82 -1.44
N LYS A 42 -13.92 -21.05 -0.93
CA LYS A 42 -12.78 -21.94 -0.79
C LYS A 42 -12.57 -22.71 -2.09
N ARG A 43 -11.32 -22.80 -2.53
CA ARG A 43 -10.90 -23.55 -3.72
C ARG A 43 -9.52 -24.15 -3.50
N ASP A 44 -9.19 -25.16 -4.28
CA ASP A 44 -7.84 -25.75 -4.27
C ASP A 44 -6.84 -24.84 -5.02
N ASP A 45 -7.31 -24.11 -6.06
CA ASP A 45 -6.51 -23.15 -6.81
C ASP A 45 -7.40 -22.01 -7.37
N TYR A 46 -6.78 -20.90 -7.72
CA TYR A 46 -7.45 -19.78 -8.39
C TYR A 46 -7.90 -20.13 -9.79
N ASP A 47 -9.12 -19.75 -10.16
CA ASP A 47 -9.54 -19.84 -11.56
C ASP A 47 -8.71 -18.85 -12.41
N PRO A 48 -8.03 -19.30 -13.47
CA PRO A 48 -7.18 -18.44 -14.28
C PRO A 48 -7.97 -17.35 -15.03
N ALA A 49 -9.26 -17.56 -15.25
CA ALA A 49 -10.08 -16.61 -15.98
C ALA A 49 -10.74 -15.56 -15.09
N VAL A 50 -11.20 -15.92 -13.89
CA VAL A 50 -12.02 -15.05 -13.02
C VAL A 50 -11.64 -15.11 -11.54
N CYS A 51 -10.53 -15.76 -11.17
CA CYS A 51 -10.02 -15.93 -9.80
C CYS A 51 -10.88 -16.87 -8.93
N ILE A 52 -12.18 -16.77 -9.03
CA ILE A 52 -13.21 -17.57 -8.34
C ILE A 52 -13.91 -18.52 -9.33
N GLY A 53 -14.81 -19.37 -8.84
CA GLY A 53 -15.63 -20.22 -9.72
C GLY A 53 -16.59 -19.40 -10.61
N LYS A 54 -16.84 -19.88 -11.85
CA LYS A 54 -17.72 -19.19 -12.80
C LYS A 54 -19.14 -18.96 -12.24
N GLY A 55 -19.72 -19.95 -11.55
CA GLY A 55 -21.03 -19.81 -10.90
C GLY A 55 -21.03 -18.80 -9.74
N LYS A 56 -19.88 -18.63 -9.05
CA LYS A 56 -19.74 -17.60 -8.00
C LYS A 56 -19.77 -16.17 -8.61
N VAL A 57 -19.29 -15.97 -9.84
CA VAL A 57 -19.41 -14.68 -10.53
C VAL A 57 -20.87 -14.31 -10.76
N ASP A 58 -21.70 -15.30 -11.13
CA ASP A 58 -23.13 -15.07 -11.38
C ASP A 58 -23.89 -14.79 -10.07
N GLU A 59 -23.50 -15.45 -8.97
CA GLU A 59 -23.99 -15.14 -7.62
C GLU A 59 -23.61 -13.69 -7.20
N ILE A 60 -22.37 -13.28 -7.40
CA ILE A 60 -21.89 -11.91 -7.09
C ILE A 60 -22.69 -10.88 -7.89
N LYS A 61 -22.94 -11.15 -9.19
CA LYS A 61 -23.75 -10.29 -10.03
C LYS A 61 -25.16 -10.12 -9.46
N ARG A 62 -25.81 -11.21 -9.06
CA ARG A 62 -27.15 -11.19 -8.46
C ARG A 62 -27.17 -10.39 -7.16
N VAL A 63 -26.24 -10.67 -6.23
CA VAL A 63 -26.14 -9.97 -4.95
C VAL A 63 -25.88 -8.48 -5.16
N ALA A 64 -24.98 -8.12 -6.09
CA ALA A 64 -24.69 -6.71 -6.39
C ALA A 64 -25.95 -5.99 -6.92
N GLN A 65 -26.73 -6.63 -7.79
CA GLN A 65 -27.98 -6.07 -8.31
C GLN A 65 -29.04 -5.93 -7.22
N GLU A 66 -29.28 -6.96 -6.43
CA GLU A 66 -30.27 -6.98 -5.32
C GLU A 66 -29.97 -5.90 -4.27
N LYS A 67 -28.70 -5.68 -3.94
CA LYS A 67 -28.28 -4.69 -2.94
C LYS A 67 -27.95 -3.31 -3.51
N GLY A 68 -28.05 -3.14 -4.83
CA GLY A 68 -27.73 -1.88 -5.51
C GLY A 68 -26.25 -1.50 -5.44
N ALA A 69 -25.35 -2.49 -5.37
CA ALA A 69 -23.92 -2.26 -5.37
C ALA A 69 -23.40 -1.99 -6.79
N THR A 70 -22.67 -0.91 -6.97
CA THR A 70 -22.05 -0.50 -8.24
C THR A 70 -20.56 -0.88 -8.32
N VAL A 71 -20.00 -1.35 -7.22
CA VAL A 71 -18.59 -1.74 -7.09
C VAL A 71 -18.51 -3.16 -6.56
N VAL A 72 -17.65 -3.97 -7.16
CA VAL A 72 -17.23 -5.27 -6.62
C VAL A 72 -15.73 -5.23 -6.37
N ALA A 73 -15.34 -5.41 -5.11
CA ALA A 73 -13.95 -5.44 -4.72
C ALA A 73 -13.51 -6.86 -4.38
N PHE A 74 -12.28 -7.21 -4.73
CA PHE A 74 -11.65 -8.47 -4.37
C PHE A 74 -10.57 -8.24 -3.33
N ALA A 75 -10.59 -9.02 -2.25
CA ALA A 75 -9.50 -9.06 -1.27
C ALA A 75 -8.23 -9.71 -1.85
N ASN A 76 -8.36 -10.42 -2.94
CA ASN A 76 -7.27 -11.00 -3.73
C ASN A 76 -6.69 -9.97 -4.71
N THR A 77 -5.45 -10.21 -5.15
CA THR A 77 -4.87 -9.54 -6.33
C THR A 77 -5.40 -10.20 -7.60
N LEU A 78 -5.83 -9.40 -8.57
CA LEU A 78 -6.37 -9.88 -9.84
C LEU A 78 -5.43 -9.56 -11.00
N THR A 79 -5.37 -10.45 -11.98
CA THR A 79 -4.76 -10.14 -13.27
C THR A 79 -5.67 -9.23 -14.10
N GLY A 80 -5.09 -8.49 -15.05
CA GLY A 80 -5.89 -7.64 -15.96
C GLY A 80 -6.98 -8.40 -16.72
N GLY A 81 -6.68 -9.63 -17.15
CA GLY A 81 -7.65 -10.49 -17.83
C GLY A 81 -8.80 -10.92 -16.92
N GLN A 82 -8.52 -11.24 -15.65
CA GLN A 82 -9.56 -11.55 -14.65
C GLN A 82 -10.49 -10.36 -14.43
N VAL A 83 -9.91 -9.17 -14.17
CA VAL A 83 -10.69 -7.94 -13.97
C VAL A 83 -11.64 -7.68 -15.14
N LEU A 84 -11.13 -7.73 -16.37
CA LEU A 84 -11.94 -7.44 -17.57
C LEU A 84 -13.07 -8.46 -17.77
N ARG A 85 -12.80 -9.76 -17.56
CA ARG A 85 -13.84 -10.80 -17.69
C ARG A 85 -14.91 -10.68 -16.61
N ILE A 86 -14.52 -10.40 -15.37
CA ILE A 86 -15.45 -10.16 -14.26
C ILE A 86 -16.27 -8.90 -14.56
N GLN A 87 -15.63 -7.80 -14.95
CA GLN A 87 -16.28 -6.53 -15.23
C GLN A 87 -17.32 -6.65 -16.36
N LYS A 88 -16.99 -7.42 -17.42
CA LYS A 88 -17.92 -7.69 -18.53
C LYS A 88 -19.18 -8.43 -18.05
N LYS A 89 -19.05 -9.33 -17.05
CA LYS A 89 -20.19 -10.08 -16.51
C LYS A 89 -21.03 -9.30 -15.51
N ILE A 90 -20.40 -8.53 -14.64
CA ILE A 90 -21.07 -7.84 -13.52
C ILE A 90 -21.64 -6.48 -13.93
N SER A 91 -21.18 -5.88 -15.02
CA SER A 91 -21.57 -4.53 -15.49
C SER A 91 -21.34 -3.43 -14.43
N GLY A 92 -20.30 -3.59 -13.60
CA GLY A 92 -19.92 -2.67 -12.52
C GLY A 92 -18.41 -2.41 -12.48
N LYS A 93 -17.99 -1.52 -11.59
CA LYS A 93 -16.56 -1.29 -11.33
C LYS A 93 -15.99 -2.46 -10.55
N VAL A 94 -14.89 -3.03 -11.03
CA VAL A 94 -14.15 -4.10 -10.34
C VAL A 94 -12.85 -3.53 -9.80
N LEU A 95 -12.61 -3.73 -8.52
CA LEU A 95 -11.38 -3.38 -7.83
C LEU A 95 -10.74 -4.66 -7.28
N ASP A 96 -9.43 -4.70 -7.26
CA ASP A 96 -8.69 -5.67 -6.48
C ASP A 96 -8.08 -5.00 -5.24
N ARG A 97 -7.49 -5.78 -4.33
CA ARG A 97 -6.88 -5.27 -3.10
C ARG A 97 -5.90 -4.12 -3.35
N ASN A 98 -5.06 -4.24 -4.38
CA ASN A 98 -4.07 -3.22 -4.69
C ASN A 98 -4.70 -1.89 -5.15
N LEU A 99 -5.78 -1.94 -5.92
CA LEU A 99 -6.52 -0.73 -6.31
C LEU A 99 -7.27 -0.11 -5.14
N VAL A 100 -7.84 -0.92 -4.24
CA VAL A 100 -8.46 -0.42 -3.00
C VAL A 100 -7.42 0.34 -2.15
N ILE A 101 -6.22 -0.21 -2.00
CA ILE A 101 -5.11 0.46 -1.30
C ILE A 101 -4.70 1.75 -2.02
N LEU A 102 -4.60 1.75 -3.36
CA LEU A 102 -4.28 2.96 -4.12
C LEU A 102 -5.36 4.03 -3.99
N GLU A 103 -6.65 3.67 -3.93
CA GLU A 103 -7.74 4.62 -3.68
C GLU A 103 -7.67 5.23 -2.27
N LEU A 104 -7.29 4.42 -1.26
CA LEU A 104 -7.02 4.96 0.07
C LEU A 104 -5.88 5.99 0.05
N PHE A 105 -4.80 5.67 -0.62
CA PHE A 105 -3.68 6.59 -0.76
C PHE A 105 -4.08 7.87 -1.52
N GLU A 106 -4.86 7.75 -2.59
CA GLU A 106 -5.34 8.89 -3.36
C GLU A 106 -6.19 9.84 -2.51
N LYS A 107 -7.09 9.28 -1.68
CA LYS A 107 -7.93 10.05 -0.76
C LYS A 107 -7.12 10.77 0.33
N ARG A 108 -5.99 10.20 0.74
CA ARG A 108 -5.11 10.75 1.79
C ARG A 108 -3.94 11.58 1.27
N ALA A 109 -3.75 11.65 -0.04
CA ALA A 109 -2.66 12.39 -0.66
C ALA A 109 -2.85 13.90 -0.55
N MET A 110 -2.17 14.53 0.39
CA MET A 110 -2.22 15.98 0.61
C MET A 110 -1.16 16.74 -0.18
N THR A 111 -0.04 16.10 -0.53
CA THR A 111 1.08 16.73 -1.23
C THR A 111 1.06 16.45 -2.73
N ARG A 112 1.64 17.36 -3.52
CA ARG A 112 1.84 17.15 -4.96
C ARG A 112 2.67 15.89 -5.23
N GLU A 113 3.69 15.63 -4.42
CA GLU A 113 4.55 14.47 -4.56
C GLU A 113 3.77 13.17 -4.39
N SER A 114 3.01 13.02 -3.29
CA SER A 114 2.22 11.81 -3.06
C SER A 114 1.17 11.59 -4.14
N LYS A 115 0.51 12.65 -4.65
CA LYS A 115 -0.41 12.55 -5.79
C LYS A 115 0.27 12.04 -7.07
N LEU A 116 1.48 12.53 -7.36
CA LEU A 116 2.26 12.07 -8.52
C LEU A 116 2.72 10.61 -8.36
N GLN A 117 3.14 10.21 -7.15
CA GLN A 117 3.54 8.84 -6.84
C GLN A 117 2.37 7.86 -7.01
N ILE A 118 1.21 8.20 -6.48
CA ILE A 118 0.02 7.36 -6.60
C ILE A 118 -0.44 7.28 -8.06
N GLY A 119 -0.45 8.40 -8.77
CA GLY A 119 -0.76 8.43 -10.20
C GLY A 119 0.19 7.55 -11.02
N LEU A 120 1.48 7.56 -10.70
CA LEU A 120 2.48 6.68 -11.32
C LEU A 120 2.24 5.22 -10.98
N ALA A 121 2.02 4.90 -9.68
CA ALA A 121 1.73 3.55 -9.22
C ALA A 121 0.49 2.97 -9.91
N ARG A 122 -0.60 3.73 -9.94
CA ARG A 122 -1.85 3.34 -10.59
C ARG A 122 -1.64 3.08 -12.09
N LEU A 123 -0.94 3.99 -12.77
CA LEU A 123 -0.68 3.87 -14.20
C LEU A 123 0.17 2.64 -14.53
N LEU A 124 1.20 2.36 -13.76
CA LEU A 124 2.06 1.18 -13.94
C LEU A 124 1.30 -0.11 -13.62
N TYR A 125 0.53 -0.12 -12.53
CA TYR A 125 -0.25 -1.29 -12.12
C TYR A 125 -1.34 -1.64 -13.13
N THR A 126 -2.08 -0.65 -13.61
CA THR A 126 -3.18 -0.88 -14.57
C THR A 126 -2.72 -0.96 -16.02
N TYR A 127 -1.44 -0.73 -16.32
CA TYR A 127 -0.93 -0.83 -17.68
C TYR A 127 -1.18 -2.20 -18.33
N GLY A 128 -0.94 -3.28 -17.58
CA GLY A 128 -1.21 -4.65 -18.04
C GLY A 128 -2.69 -4.89 -18.37
N TRP A 129 -3.60 -4.26 -17.62
CA TRP A 129 -5.03 -4.35 -17.83
C TRP A 129 -5.47 -3.66 -19.13
N GLY A 130 -4.92 -2.48 -19.41
CA GLY A 130 -5.16 -1.77 -20.66
C GLY A 130 -4.66 -2.55 -21.88
N ARG A 131 -3.49 -3.19 -21.75
CA ARG A 131 -2.97 -4.07 -22.79
C ARG A 131 -3.91 -5.22 -23.10
N GLU A 132 -4.40 -5.91 -22.07
CA GLU A 132 -5.34 -7.03 -22.24
C GLU A 132 -6.71 -6.55 -22.77
N SER A 133 -7.17 -5.36 -22.36
CA SER A 133 -8.40 -4.76 -22.90
C SER A 133 -8.32 -4.49 -24.38
N VAL A 134 -7.20 -3.93 -24.86
CA VAL A 134 -6.99 -3.69 -26.30
C VAL A 134 -6.94 -5.01 -27.06
N ARG A 135 -6.25 -6.03 -26.50
CA ARG A 135 -6.18 -7.37 -27.09
C ARG A 135 -7.57 -8.03 -27.20
N MET A 136 -8.37 -7.99 -26.12
CA MET A 136 -9.73 -8.56 -26.15
C MET A 136 -10.64 -7.86 -27.15
N LYS A 137 -10.58 -6.54 -27.22
CA LYS A 137 -11.37 -5.77 -28.22
C LYS A 137 -10.92 -6.04 -29.65
N GLY A 138 -9.62 -6.28 -29.87
CA GLY A 138 -9.07 -6.70 -31.16
C GLY A 138 -9.64 -8.05 -31.59
N ILE A 139 -9.67 -9.04 -30.70
CA ILE A 139 -10.21 -10.39 -30.97
C ILE A 139 -11.72 -10.35 -31.26
N GLU A 140 -12.48 -9.44 -30.63
CA GLU A 140 -13.94 -9.32 -30.85
C GLU A 140 -14.29 -8.63 -32.17
N LYS A 141 -13.36 -7.91 -32.83
CA LYS A 141 -13.65 -7.12 -34.03
C LYS A 141 -13.10 -7.67 -35.33
N GLU A 142 -12.38 -8.79 -35.35
CA GLU A 142 -11.62 -9.21 -36.52
C GLU A 142 -11.85 -10.63 -37.01
N GLN A 143 -12.29 -10.67 -38.24
CA GLN A 143 -11.70 -11.50 -39.31
C GLN A 143 -10.39 -10.82 -39.76
N VAL A 144 -9.25 -11.38 -39.41
CA VAL A 144 -7.93 -10.79 -39.65
C VAL A 144 -7.43 -11.19 -41.03
N GLY A 145 -7.24 -10.21 -41.92
CA GLY A 145 -6.35 -10.35 -43.07
C GLY A 145 -4.88 -10.17 -42.68
N PRO A 146 -3.89 -10.65 -43.45
CA PRO A 146 -2.47 -10.45 -43.22
C PRO A 146 -2.15 -8.94 -43.25
N GLY A 147 -1.80 -8.35 -42.08
CA GLY A 147 -1.55 -6.92 -41.91
C GLY A 147 -2.61 -6.16 -41.09
N GLY A 148 -3.53 -6.87 -40.42
CA GLY A 148 -4.66 -6.31 -39.67
C GLY A 148 -4.32 -5.27 -38.60
N PRO A 149 -5.29 -4.37 -38.28
CA PRO A 149 -5.12 -3.18 -37.40
C PRO A 149 -4.92 -3.48 -35.91
N GLY A 150 -4.83 -4.74 -35.48
CA GLY A 150 -4.70 -5.12 -34.07
C GLY A 150 -3.43 -4.60 -33.37
N GLY A 151 -2.36 -4.35 -34.10
CA GLY A 151 -1.11 -3.79 -33.55
C GLY A 151 -1.17 -2.28 -33.32
N TYR A 152 -1.90 -1.54 -34.13
CA TYR A 152 -1.92 -0.08 -34.11
C TYR A 152 -2.59 0.53 -32.86
N PRO A 153 -3.77 0.09 -32.42
CA PRO A 153 -4.41 0.59 -31.20
C PRO A 153 -3.57 0.32 -29.94
N PHE A 154 -2.87 -0.83 -29.89
CA PHE A 154 -2.00 -1.16 -28.80
C PHE A 154 -0.75 -0.28 -28.77
N GLN A 155 -0.11 -0.03 -29.91
CA GLN A 155 1.08 0.84 -29.99
C GLN A 155 0.75 2.29 -29.60
N VAL A 156 -0.43 2.80 -29.97
CA VAL A 156 -0.89 4.13 -29.56
C VAL A 156 -1.11 4.18 -28.04
N TYR A 157 -1.78 3.18 -27.47
CA TYR A 157 -1.98 3.08 -26.03
C TYR A 157 -0.65 3.01 -25.28
N GLU A 158 0.28 2.15 -25.71
CA GLU A 158 1.60 2.00 -25.11
C GLU A 158 2.40 3.30 -25.17
N LYS A 159 2.40 3.99 -26.31
CA LYS A 159 3.08 5.28 -26.49
C LYS A 159 2.50 6.35 -25.55
N ASP A 160 1.19 6.42 -25.40
CA ASP A 160 0.55 7.36 -24.46
C ASP A 160 0.92 7.07 -23.03
N VAL A 161 0.83 5.79 -22.59
CA VAL A 161 1.24 5.39 -21.23
C VAL A 161 2.71 5.69 -20.98
N ARG A 162 3.61 5.36 -21.90
CA ARG A 162 5.04 5.66 -21.77
C ARG A 162 5.29 7.19 -21.63
N LYS A 163 4.58 8.00 -22.40
CA LYS A 163 4.65 9.48 -22.32
C LYS A 163 4.20 9.98 -20.94
N ARG A 164 3.07 9.47 -20.43
CA ARG A 164 2.55 9.82 -19.10
C ARG A 164 3.51 9.38 -17.98
N VAL A 165 4.03 8.17 -18.04
CA VAL A 165 5.03 7.64 -17.08
C VAL A 165 6.28 8.53 -17.09
N SER A 166 6.80 8.86 -18.27
CA SER A 166 7.98 9.73 -18.42
C SER A 166 7.75 11.11 -17.79
N LYS A 167 6.57 11.72 -18.04
CA LYS A 167 6.19 13.02 -17.46
C LYS A 167 6.13 12.93 -15.92
N LEU A 168 5.43 11.95 -15.37
CA LEU A 168 5.30 11.77 -13.92
C LEU A 168 6.69 11.57 -13.26
N ARG A 169 7.53 10.71 -13.85
CA ARG A 169 8.89 10.48 -13.36
C ARG A 169 9.77 11.75 -13.43
N ALA A 170 9.61 12.57 -14.47
CA ALA A 170 10.35 13.82 -14.59
C ALA A 170 9.97 14.83 -13.49
N GLU A 171 8.66 14.96 -13.20
CA GLU A 171 8.18 15.80 -12.11
C GLU A 171 8.65 15.30 -10.74
N LEU A 172 8.58 13.99 -10.48
CA LEU A 172 9.10 13.40 -9.25
C LEU A 172 10.61 13.60 -9.08
N ARG A 173 11.42 13.45 -10.17
CA ARG A 173 12.86 13.76 -10.11
C ARG A 173 13.12 15.24 -9.76
N ARG A 174 12.30 16.17 -10.26
CA ARG A 174 12.44 17.59 -9.92
C ARG A 174 12.17 17.85 -8.43
N ILE A 175 11.12 17.26 -7.89
CA ILE A 175 10.80 17.36 -6.45
C ILE A 175 11.94 16.75 -5.63
N ARG A 176 12.44 15.57 -6.01
CA ARG A 176 13.55 14.91 -5.32
C ARG A 176 14.81 15.78 -5.28
N ARG A 177 15.24 16.36 -6.40
CA ARG A 177 16.40 17.26 -6.44
C ARG A 177 16.24 18.46 -5.49
N HIS A 178 15.04 19.03 -5.43
CA HIS A 178 14.76 20.12 -4.50
C HIS A 178 14.89 19.67 -3.03
N LYS A 179 14.37 18.50 -2.69
CA LYS A 179 14.52 17.91 -1.35
C LYS A 179 15.99 17.61 -1.02
N GLU A 180 16.75 17.08 -1.95
CA GLU A 180 18.20 16.82 -1.80
C GLU A 180 18.99 18.12 -1.50
N MET A 181 18.68 19.21 -2.19
CA MET A 181 19.28 20.53 -1.89
C MET A 181 18.93 21.04 -0.48
N LEU A 182 17.68 20.90 -0.07
CA LEU A 182 17.24 21.28 1.28
C LEU A 182 17.90 20.39 2.35
N ARG A 183 18.10 19.11 2.04
CA ARG A 183 18.81 18.16 2.90
C ARG A 183 20.28 18.57 3.08
N ALA A 184 21.02 18.78 2.00
CA ALA A 184 22.42 19.21 2.06
C ALA A 184 22.58 20.50 2.88
N ARG A 185 21.58 21.40 2.84
CA ARG A 185 21.58 22.60 3.68
C ARG A 185 21.36 22.28 5.16
N ARG A 186 20.53 21.27 5.50
CA ARG A 186 20.29 20.81 6.88
C ARG A 186 21.50 20.08 7.46
N GLU A 187 22.16 19.24 6.65
CA GLU A 187 23.40 18.56 7.02
C GLU A 187 24.51 19.55 7.42
N LYS A 188 24.62 20.66 6.66
CA LYS A 188 25.55 21.77 7.03
C LYS A 188 25.22 22.44 8.36
N LEU A 189 23.97 22.40 8.79
CA LEU A 189 23.53 22.92 10.10
C LEU A 189 23.75 21.90 11.25
N GLY A 190 24.19 20.68 10.92
CA GLY A 190 24.57 19.65 11.92
C GLY A 190 23.42 18.99 12.66
N PHE A 191 22.18 19.09 12.16
CA PHE A 191 21.02 18.41 12.76
C PHE A 191 20.90 16.96 12.25
N PRO A 192 21.04 15.95 13.14
CA PRO A 192 20.77 14.57 12.76
C PRO A 192 19.30 14.36 12.41
N VAL A 193 19.04 13.45 11.47
CA VAL A 193 17.71 13.08 10.99
C VAL A 193 17.31 11.73 11.53
N VAL A 194 16.19 11.67 12.24
CA VAL A 194 15.61 10.44 12.77
C VAL A 194 14.32 10.13 12.01
N ALA A 195 14.26 8.98 11.32
CA ALA A 195 13.10 8.56 10.57
C ALA A 195 12.27 7.53 11.34
N LEU A 196 10.97 7.77 11.47
CA LEU A 196 10.03 6.78 12.00
C LEU A 196 9.63 5.82 10.88
N SER A 197 9.70 4.53 11.12
CA SER A 197 9.35 3.48 10.18
C SER A 197 8.54 2.37 10.85
N GLY A 198 7.92 1.49 10.07
CA GLY A 198 7.12 0.37 10.56
C GLY A 198 5.78 0.25 9.85
N TYR A 199 5.05 -0.82 10.14
CA TYR A 199 3.74 -1.07 9.54
C TYR A 199 2.70 0.00 9.86
N THR A 200 1.66 0.06 9.03
CA THR A 200 0.49 0.89 9.35
C THR A 200 -0.09 0.49 10.70
N GLN A 201 -0.61 1.47 11.45
CA GLN A 201 -1.15 1.29 12.79
C GLN A 201 -0.15 0.86 13.89
N SER A 202 1.14 0.76 13.60
CA SER A 202 2.16 0.45 14.63
C SER A 202 2.42 1.58 15.64
N GLY A 203 1.78 2.75 15.49
CA GLY A 203 1.86 3.86 16.46
C GLY A 203 2.85 4.98 16.11
N LYS A 204 3.48 4.97 14.92
CA LYS A 204 4.43 6.01 14.47
C LYS A 204 3.92 7.43 14.61
N THR A 205 2.76 7.72 14.02
CA THR A 205 2.16 9.07 14.04
C THR A 205 1.71 9.48 15.45
N THR A 206 1.27 8.52 16.26
CA THR A 206 0.95 8.77 17.67
C THR A 206 2.21 9.20 18.43
N PHE A 207 3.31 8.48 18.25
CA PHE A 207 4.60 8.83 18.83
C PHE A 207 5.08 10.20 18.31
N PHE A 208 5.05 10.41 16.99
CA PHE A 208 5.43 11.69 16.37
C PHE A 208 4.69 12.87 17.02
N ASN A 209 3.36 12.80 17.08
CA ASN A 209 2.53 13.87 17.67
C ASN A 209 2.85 14.10 19.15
N ARG A 210 3.10 13.03 19.91
CA ARG A 210 3.41 13.11 21.33
C ARG A 210 4.75 13.80 21.59
N VAL A 211 5.73 13.54 20.75
CA VAL A 211 7.11 14.04 20.94
C VAL A 211 7.26 15.47 20.40
N VAL A 212 6.56 15.80 19.32
CA VAL A 212 6.65 17.13 18.69
C VAL A 212 5.61 18.11 19.22
N LEU A 213 4.74 17.66 20.14
CA LEU A 213 3.64 18.45 20.74
C LEU A 213 2.70 19.05 19.67
N GLU A 214 2.48 18.36 18.56
CA GLU A 214 1.54 18.76 17.50
C GLU A 214 0.33 17.80 17.41
N GLU A 215 -0.84 18.37 17.22
CA GLU A 215 -2.07 17.61 16.94
C GLU A 215 -2.19 17.35 15.42
N LYS A 216 -1.55 16.31 14.90
CA LYS A 216 -1.98 15.74 13.64
C LYS A 216 -3.15 14.80 13.88
N GLN A 217 -4.16 14.85 12.99
CA GLN A 217 -5.28 13.93 13.05
C GLN A 217 -4.78 12.47 13.09
N ILE A 218 -4.93 11.85 14.25
CA ILE A 218 -4.79 10.41 14.42
C ILE A 218 -6.10 9.82 13.91
N GLY A 219 -6.13 9.37 12.64
CA GLY A 219 -7.32 8.72 12.08
C GLY A 219 -7.50 7.31 12.63
N LEU A 220 -8.71 6.95 13.00
CA LEU A 220 -9.12 5.58 13.17
C LEU A 220 -9.06 4.90 11.79
N GLY A 221 -8.16 3.92 11.63
CA GLY A 221 -8.01 3.17 10.40
C GLY A 221 -6.59 3.13 9.83
N PRO A 222 -6.32 2.24 8.85
CA PRO A 222 -5.00 2.07 8.25
C PRO A 222 -4.53 3.32 7.49
N PHE A 223 -3.22 3.58 7.47
CA PHE A 223 -2.54 4.62 6.66
C PHE A 223 -2.87 6.08 7.03
N THR A 224 -2.69 6.45 8.28
CA THR A 224 -2.91 7.84 8.73
C THR A 224 -1.93 8.85 8.14
N THR A 225 -0.71 8.43 7.80
CA THR A 225 0.33 9.28 7.21
C THR A 225 0.67 8.82 5.80
N LEU A 226 0.43 9.65 4.80
CA LEU A 226 0.79 9.41 3.40
C LEU A 226 1.87 10.35 2.88
N SER A 227 2.09 11.46 3.52
CA SER A 227 3.16 12.41 3.21
C SER A 227 4.08 12.54 4.41
N THR A 228 5.38 12.46 4.14
CA THR A 228 6.40 12.64 5.16
C THR A 228 6.28 14.02 5.79
N SER A 229 6.33 14.06 7.11
CA SER A 229 6.38 15.30 7.89
C SER A 229 7.69 15.34 8.65
N ALA A 230 8.44 16.41 8.47
CA ALA A 230 9.69 16.65 9.17
C ALA A 230 9.51 17.81 10.16
N LYS A 231 9.91 17.61 11.40
CA LYS A 231 9.85 18.59 12.48
C LYS A 231 11.11 18.59 13.32
N LEU A 232 11.45 19.75 13.87
CA LEU A 232 12.56 19.87 14.80
C LEU A 232 12.17 19.24 16.15
N LEU A 233 12.96 18.28 16.58
CA LEU A 233 12.88 17.65 17.88
C LEU A 233 13.96 18.26 18.77
N ARG A 234 13.56 18.95 19.84
CA ARG A 234 14.47 19.52 20.82
C ARG A 234 14.82 18.47 21.86
N LEU A 235 16.09 18.11 21.92
CA LEU A 235 16.61 17.16 22.88
C LEU A 235 17.63 17.85 23.78
N PRO A 236 17.81 17.38 25.03
CA PRO A 236 18.88 17.88 25.88
C PRO A 236 20.24 17.70 25.18
N GLY A 237 20.94 18.81 24.95
CA GLY A 237 22.29 18.82 24.37
C GLY A 237 22.36 18.87 22.82
N LYS A 238 21.39 18.38 22.09
CA LYS A 238 21.42 18.44 20.62
C LYS A 238 20.02 18.31 20.01
N ASP A 239 19.65 19.23 19.15
CA ASP A 239 18.42 19.14 18.37
C ASP A 239 18.55 18.12 17.25
N ALA A 240 17.44 17.46 16.90
CA ALA A 240 17.33 16.50 15.81
C ALA A 240 16.12 16.83 14.91
N ILE A 241 16.08 16.30 13.69
CA ILE A 241 14.92 16.38 12.82
C ILE A 241 14.22 15.02 12.87
N LEU A 242 12.98 15.01 13.37
CA LEU A 242 12.14 13.84 13.37
C LEU A 242 11.29 13.82 12.09
N VAL A 243 11.30 12.69 11.38
CA VAL A 243 10.56 12.48 10.12
C VAL A 243 9.56 11.35 10.31
N ASP A 244 8.27 11.67 10.20
CA ASP A 244 7.22 10.64 10.14
C ASP A 244 7.06 10.14 8.70
N SER A 245 7.10 8.84 8.49
CA SER A 245 7.01 8.22 7.18
C SER A 245 5.71 7.43 6.97
N ILE A 246 5.43 7.09 5.72
CA ILE A 246 4.34 6.18 5.36
C ILE A 246 4.61 4.81 6.01
N GLY A 247 3.55 4.23 6.62
CA GLY A 247 3.61 2.89 7.16
C GLY A 247 3.73 1.83 6.05
N PHE A 248 4.46 0.76 6.34
CA PHE A 248 4.53 -0.41 5.47
C PHE A 248 3.17 -1.09 5.36
N VAL A 249 2.93 -1.68 4.20
CA VAL A 249 1.77 -2.50 3.90
C VAL A 249 2.25 -3.91 3.61
N GLU A 250 1.56 -4.89 4.15
CA GLU A 250 1.87 -6.29 3.90
C GLU A 250 1.53 -6.66 2.45
N ASP A 251 2.44 -7.40 1.79
CA ASP A 251 2.26 -7.91 0.41
C ASP A 251 1.82 -6.86 -0.62
N MET A 252 2.37 -5.64 -0.51
CA MET A 252 2.15 -4.63 -1.54
C MET A 252 2.84 -5.03 -2.84
N HIS A 253 2.13 -4.87 -3.95
CA HIS A 253 2.66 -5.17 -5.28
C HIS A 253 3.96 -4.38 -5.56
N PRO A 254 5.03 -5.01 -6.09
CA PRO A 254 6.33 -4.36 -6.30
C PRO A 254 6.27 -3.03 -7.07
N LEU A 255 5.42 -2.92 -8.11
CA LEU A 255 5.24 -1.69 -8.87
C LEU A 255 4.67 -0.53 -8.03
N ILE A 256 3.86 -0.85 -7.02
CA ILE A 256 3.32 0.15 -6.09
C ILE A 256 4.44 0.58 -5.13
N LEU A 257 5.18 -0.37 -4.57
CA LEU A 257 6.36 -0.07 -3.73
C LEU A 257 7.38 0.81 -4.46
N ASP A 258 7.69 0.51 -5.73
CA ASP A 258 8.64 1.29 -6.53
C ASP A 258 8.16 2.73 -6.78
N ALA A 259 6.86 2.95 -6.93
CA ALA A 259 6.32 4.29 -7.06
C ALA A 259 6.46 5.12 -5.76
N PHE A 260 6.45 4.46 -4.60
CA PHE A 260 6.67 5.09 -3.29
C PHE A 260 8.15 5.17 -2.86
N ASN A 261 9.09 4.70 -3.68
CA ASN A 261 10.52 4.74 -3.37
C ASN A 261 11.04 6.14 -3.00
N THR A 262 10.44 7.22 -3.54
CA THR A 262 10.80 8.59 -3.16
C THR A 262 10.45 8.93 -1.71
N THR A 263 9.41 8.32 -1.16
CA THR A 263 9.03 8.48 0.25
C THR A 263 9.94 7.63 1.15
N LEU A 264 10.33 6.45 0.66
CA LEU A 264 11.31 5.60 1.33
C LEU A 264 12.74 6.21 1.29
N THR A 265 13.00 7.15 0.36
CA THR A 265 14.28 7.87 0.29
C THR A 265 14.54 8.72 1.56
N GLU A 266 13.50 9.16 2.26
CA GLU A 266 13.69 9.86 3.53
C GLU A 266 14.20 8.94 4.63
N ILE A 267 13.80 7.66 4.61
CA ILE A 267 14.35 6.63 5.49
C ILE A 267 15.81 6.34 5.11
N SER A 268 16.13 6.23 3.80
CA SER A 268 17.50 5.97 3.35
C SER A 268 18.47 7.11 3.64
N SER A 269 17.96 8.27 3.95
CA SER A 269 18.71 9.48 4.20
C SER A 269 18.72 9.90 5.67
N ALA A 270 18.15 9.09 6.53
CA ALA A 270 18.19 9.31 7.96
C ALA A 270 19.52 8.84 8.57
N ASP A 271 19.95 9.49 9.64
CA ASP A 271 21.08 9.05 10.45
C ASP A 271 20.67 7.90 11.39
N LEU A 272 19.38 7.86 11.75
CA LEU A 272 18.80 6.81 12.60
C LEU A 272 17.39 6.48 12.13
N VAL A 273 17.05 5.19 12.11
CA VAL A 273 15.69 4.69 11.88
C VAL A 273 15.13 4.15 13.19
N LEU A 274 13.96 4.66 13.60
CA LEU A 274 13.13 4.08 14.65
C LEU A 274 12.05 3.21 14.01
N LEU A 275 12.19 1.89 14.13
CA LEU A 275 11.24 0.92 13.56
C LEU A 275 10.22 0.52 14.63
N PHE A 276 8.97 0.91 14.42
CA PHE A 276 7.85 0.56 15.31
C PHE A 276 7.26 -0.79 14.92
N VAL A 277 7.23 -1.72 15.87
CA VAL A 277 6.60 -3.04 15.78
C VAL A 277 5.43 -3.09 16.76
N ASP A 278 4.24 -3.37 16.25
CA ASP A 278 3.05 -3.57 17.08
C ASP A 278 3.10 -4.97 17.72
N VAL A 279 3.34 -5.03 19.01
CA VAL A 279 3.40 -6.30 19.73
C VAL A 279 2.04 -6.76 20.24
N SER A 280 0.96 -6.01 20.04
CA SER A 280 -0.39 -6.41 20.43
C SER A 280 -1.02 -7.43 19.46
N GLU A 281 -0.48 -7.56 18.25
CA GLU A 281 -0.92 -8.53 17.25
C GLU A 281 -0.59 -9.98 17.67
N ASP A 282 -1.12 -10.97 16.94
CA ASP A 282 -0.74 -12.37 17.17
C ASP A 282 0.75 -12.62 16.84
N GLU A 283 1.33 -13.65 17.47
CA GLU A 283 2.76 -13.96 17.37
C GLU A 283 3.23 -14.18 15.94
N ALA A 284 2.43 -14.87 15.12
CA ALA A 284 2.77 -15.15 13.72
C ALA A 284 2.79 -13.86 12.90
N SER A 285 1.87 -12.93 13.16
CA SER A 285 1.82 -11.61 12.52
C SER A 285 3.00 -10.73 12.94
N VAL A 286 3.32 -10.68 14.23
CA VAL A 286 4.50 -9.94 14.74
C VAL A 286 5.78 -10.43 14.08
N PHE A 287 5.99 -11.76 14.02
CA PHE A 287 7.17 -12.35 13.39
C PHE A 287 7.24 -12.07 11.90
N ARG A 288 6.16 -12.32 11.16
CA ARG A 288 6.08 -12.08 9.71
C ARG A 288 6.34 -10.62 9.34
N LYS A 289 5.70 -9.69 10.06
CA LYS A 289 5.88 -8.23 9.86
C LYS A 289 7.28 -7.76 10.24
N SER A 290 7.86 -8.32 11.28
CA SER A 290 9.26 -8.05 11.67
C SER A 290 10.24 -8.45 10.58
N LEU A 291 10.12 -9.68 10.04
CA LEU A 291 10.97 -10.14 8.93
C LEU A 291 10.81 -9.30 7.66
N ALA A 292 9.57 -8.94 7.31
CA ALA A 292 9.30 -8.11 6.15
C ALA A 292 9.86 -6.68 6.35
N SER A 293 9.71 -6.10 7.55
CA SER A 293 10.31 -4.80 7.91
C SER A 293 11.81 -4.82 7.77
N LYS A 294 12.48 -5.87 8.30
CA LYS A 294 13.94 -6.05 8.17
C LYS A 294 14.38 -6.07 6.71
N LYS A 295 13.67 -6.82 5.85
CA LYS A 295 13.96 -6.87 4.39
C LYS A 295 13.81 -5.49 3.74
N ILE A 296 12.76 -4.74 4.08
CA ILE A 296 12.51 -3.39 3.53
C ILE A 296 13.61 -2.43 4.00
N ILE A 297 13.91 -2.37 5.29
CA ILE A 297 14.93 -1.47 5.84
C ILE A 297 16.31 -1.78 5.25
N ARG A 298 16.72 -3.05 5.20
CA ARG A 298 18.01 -3.43 4.59
C ARG A 298 18.11 -3.05 3.10
N ARG A 299 17.00 -3.07 2.37
CA ARG A 299 16.96 -2.64 0.96
C ARG A 299 17.05 -1.12 0.80
N VAL A 300 16.39 -0.38 1.69
CA VAL A 300 16.21 1.07 1.58
C VAL A 300 17.33 1.85 2.27
N ALA A 301 17.76 1.39 3.44
CA ALA A 301 18.73 2.05 4.31
C ALA A 301 19.74 1.04 4.90
N PRO A 302 20.58 0.40 4.05
CA PRO A 302 21.45 -0.71 4.49
C PRO A 302 22.52 -0.31 5.52
N SER A 303 22.93 0.96 5.52
CA SER A 303 24.02 1.49 6.37
C SER A 303 23.54 2.41 7.48
N THR A 304 22.22 2.54 7.68
CA THR A 304 21.63 3.43 8.68
C THR A 304 21.46 2.68 10.00
N ASP A 305 21.77 3.34 11.10
CA ASP A 305 21.53 2.79 12.43
C ASP A 305 20.04 2.52 12.66
N LEU A 306 19.73 1.42 13.33
CA LEU A 306 18.36 0.94 13.55
C LEU A 306 18.10 0.70 15.03
N ILE A 307 17.04 1.33 15.54
CA ILE A 307 16.46 1.01 16.84
C ILE A 307 15.05 0.46 16.58
N VAL A 308 14.74 -0.69 17.16
CA VAL A 308 13.43 -1.33 17.08
C VAL A 308 12.63 -0.99 18.33
N CYS A 309 11.47 -0.37 18.15
CA CYS A 309 10.55 0.00 19.22
C CYS A 309 9.38 -0.99 19.25
N ALA A 310 9.33 -1.86 20.24
CA ALA A 310 8.19 -2.72 20.50
C ALA A 310 7.08 -1.87 21.13
N ASN A 311 6.07 -1.54 20.35
CA ASN A 311 5.00 -0.63 20.76
C ASN A 311 3.72 -1.38 21.17
N LYS A 312 2.86 -0.71 21.95
CA LYS A 312 1.60 -1.24 22.50
C LYS A 312 1.82 -2.40 23.49
N ILE A 313 2.89 -2.34 24.23
CA ILE A 313 3.22 -3.34 25.26
C ILE A 313 2.18 -3.40 26.37
N ASP A 314 1.46 -2.31 26.61
CA ASP A 314 0.35 -2.18 27.55
C ASP A 314 -0.84 -3.11 27.21
N LEU A 315 -0.95 -3.53 25.95
CA LEU A 315 -2.00 -4.44 25.48
C LEU A 315 -1.61 -5.92 25.57
N VAL A 316 -0.39 -6.23 26.01
CA VAL A 316 0.13 -7.61 26.03
C VAL A 316 0.52 -8.02 27.46
N LYS A 317 0.04 -9.17 27.91
CA LYS A 317 0.27 -9.64 29.29
C LYS A 317 1.54 -10.49 29.45
N GLY A 318 2.36 -10.16 30.46
CA GLY A 318 3.40 -10.99 31.08
C GLY A 318 4.26 -11.84 30.13
N ASN A 319 4.26 -13.13 30.29
CA ASN A 319 5.09 -14.08 29.54
C ASN A 319 4.95 -14.00 28.01
N LEU A 320 3.78 -13.56 27.51
CA LEU A 320 3.55 -13.39 26.08
C LEU A 320 4.35 -12.22 25.50
N LEU A 321 4.51 -11.15 26.27
CA LEU A 321 5.34 -9.99 25.88
C LEU A 321 6.80 -10.40 25.78
N GLU A 322 7.34 -11.12 26.79
CA GLU A 322 8.74 -11.58 26.76
C GLU A 322 9.03 -12.46 25.56
N LYS A 323 8.11 -13.41 25.24
CA LYS A 323 8.24 -14.27 24.06
C LYS A 323 8.30 -13.45 22.76
N ARG A 324 7.41 -12.45 22.61
CA ARG A 324 7.38 -11.57 21.43
C ARG A 324 8.64 -10.71 21.34
N LEU A 325 9.11 -10.14 22.45
CA LEU A 325 10.36 -9.39 22.49
C LEU A 325 11.57 -10.25 22.13
N MET A 326 11.62 -11.51 22.57
CA MET A 326 12.67 -12.46 22.21
C MET A 326 12.70 -12.71 20.72
N GLY A 327 11.55 -13.01 20.09
CA GLY A 327 11.45 -13.19 18.63
C GLY A 327 11.84 -11.94 17.83
N ILE A 328 11.53 -10.74 18.33
CA ILE A 328 11.98 -9.48 17.72
C ILE A 328 13.50 -9.34 17.85
N ARG A 329 14.09 -9.60 19.02
CA ARG A 329 15.56 -9.54 19.22
C ARG A 329 16.29 -10.51 18.31
N GLU A 330 15.82 -11.74 18.17
CA GLU A 330 16.37 -12.72 17.21
C GLU A 330 16.25 -12.24 15.77
N THR A 331 15.10 -11.64 15.41
CA THR A 331 14.89 -11.11 14.06
C THR A 331 15.84 -9.96 13.76
N PHE A 332 16.11 -9.06 14.73
CA PHE A 332 16.93 -7.85 14.57
C PHE A 332 18.24 -7.94 15.34
N GLU A 333 18.90 -9.10 15.28
CA GLU A 333 20.21 -9.31 15.89
C GLU A 333 21.19 -8.19 15.54
N GLY A 334 21.89 -7.65 16.55
CA GLY A 334 22.78 -6.51 16.42
C GLY A 334 22.12 -5.13 16.46
N SER A 335 20.78 -5.05 16.57
CA SER A 335 20.05 -3.79 16.74
C SER A 335 19.57 -3.62 18.18
N ILE A 336 19.40 -2.36 18.61
CA ILE A 336 18.80 -2.06 19.91
C ILE A 336 17.29 -2.30 19.82
N VAL A 337 16.74 -3.09 20.74
CA VAL A 337 15.30 -3.33 20.86
C VAL A 337 14.80 -2.72 22.16
N LEU A 338 13.94 -1.72 22.06
CA LEU A 338 13.31 -1.03 23.18
C LEU A 338 11.85 -1.49 23.31
N PRO A 339 11.39 -1.80 24.52
CA PRO A 339 9.98 -2.06 24.81
C PRO A 339 9.18 -0.77 24.88
#